data_42e43f5f8525154949b477cf893ba695
#
_entry.id   42e43f5f8525154949b477cf893ba695
#
_cell.length_a   1.000
_cell.length_b   1.000
_cell.length_c   1.000
_cell.angle_alpha   90.00
_cell.angle_beta   90.00
_cell.angle_gamma   90.00
#
_symmetry.space_group_name_H-M   'P 1'
#
loop_
_entity.id
_entity.type
_entity.pdbx_description
1 polymer ?
#
loop_
_entity_poly.entity_id
_entity_poly.type
_entity_poly.pdbx_seq_one_letter_code
_entity_poly.pdbx_strand_id
1 'polypeptide(L)'
;MEFGITFPSYIRAYHDAKMAEDYGFTHAWFYDSQMCYSDVYASMALTAEHTRHLKIGTLVSILGNRIAPVTAHSIATINELAPGRVILGVGTGFTGRNVMGMPPIKLNTMREHIAVIRD
;
A
#
# COMPACT_ATOMS: atom_id res chain seq x y z
N MET A 1 12.65 -16.14 11.06
CA MET A 1 12.96 -14.75 10.64
C MET A 1 12.01 -14.39 9.51
N GLU A 2 11.43 -13.19 9.52
CA GLU A 2 10.53 -12.74 8.46
C GLU A 2 11.28 -11.80 7.51
N PHE A 3 11.11 -11.99 6.21
CA PHE A 3 11.72 -11.17 5.17
C PHE A 3 10.65 -10.54 4.30
N GLY A 4 10.79 -9.26 4.04
CA GLY A 4 9.93 -8.52 3.12
C GLY A 4 10.69 -8.04 1.88
N ILE A 5 9.98 -7.87 0.80
CA ILE A 5 10.48 -7.30 -0.44
C ILE A 5 9.59 -6.13 -0.86
N THR A 6 10.17 -5.10 -1.46
CA THR A 6 9.44 -3.89 -1.86
C THR A 6 9.39 -3.80 -3.38
N PHE A 7 8.22 -3.47 -3.90
CA PHE A 7 7.97 -3.32 -5.33
C PHE A 7 7.50 -1.91 -5.68
N PRO A 8 7.93 -1.35 -6.81
CA PRO A 8 7.17 -0.30 -7.47
C PRO A 8 5.75 -0.80 -7.76
N SER A 9 4.74 0.04 -7.55
CA SER A 9 3.38 -0.33 -7.89
C SER A 9 3.21 -0.28 -9.40
N TYR A 10 3.12 -1.45 -10.03
CA TYR A 10 2.75 -1.62 -11.43
C TYR A 10 1.81 -2.81 -11.56
N ILE A 11 0.96 -2.77 -12.56
CA ILE A 11 -0.21 -3.66 -12.61
C ILE A 11 0.15 -5.14 -12.63
N ARG A 12 1.35 -5.50 -13.10
CA ARG A 12 1.82 -6.90 -13.17
C ARG A 12 2.79 -7.28 -12.03
N ALA A 13 2.99 -6.40 -11.03
CA ALA A 13 3.84 -6.70 -9.88
C ALA A 13 3.44 -7.96 -9.11
N TYR A 14 2.20 -8.42 -9.26
CA TYR A 14 1.73 -9.66 -8.67
C TYR A 14 2.53 -10.89 -9.14
N HIS A 15 3.09 -10.89 -10.35
CA HIS A 15 3.97 -11.97 -10.81
C HIS A 15 5.23 -12.06 -9.96
N ASP A 16 5.87 -10.92 -9.70
CA ASP A 16 7.08 -10.87 -8.88
C ASP A 16 6.77 -11.15 -7.41
N ALA A 17 5.62 -10.67 -6.92
CA ALA A 17 5.16 -10.96 -5.57
C ALA A 17 4.86 -12.45 -5.38
N LYS A 18 4.24 -13.10 -6.37
CA LYS A 18 4.02 -14.55 -6.35
C LYS A 18 5.34 -15.31 -6.35
N MET A 19 6.28 -14.91 -7.17
CA MET A 19 7.62 -15.50 -7.18
C MET A 19 8.33 -15.31 -5.84
N ALA A 20 8.23 -14.12 -5.22
CA ALA A 20 8.77 -13.87 -3.89
C ALA A 20 8.15 -14.80 -2.83
N GLU A 21 6.83 -15.01 -2.88
CA GLU A 21 6.13 -15.96 -2.01
C GLU A 21 6.70 -17.38 -2.17
N ASP A 22 6.91 -17.83 -3.40
CA ASP A 22 7.46 -19.16 -3.71
C ASP A 22 8.91 -19.32 -3.23
N TYR A 23 9.67 -18.22 -3.14
CA TYR A 23 11.01 -18.18 -2.54
C TYR A 23 11.02 -18.00 -1.01
N GLY A 24 9.86 -17.94 -0.36
CA GLY A 24 9.75 -17.90 1.09
C GLY A 24 9.78 -16.49 1.70
N PHE A 25 9.61 -15.44 0.91
CA PHE A 25 9.36 -14.11 1.46
C PHE A 25 8.01 -14.09 2.17
N THR A 26 7.93 -13.34 3.26
CA THR A 26 6.73 -13.26 4.11
C THR A 26 5.91 -12.00 3.88
N HIS A 27 6.53 -10.95 3.31
CA HIS A 27 5.89 -9.65 3.10
C HIS A 27 6.22 -9.10 1.71
N ALA A 28 5.22 -8.50 1.06
CA ALA A 28 5.36 -7.66 -0.13
C ALA A 28 4.88 -6.24 0.19
N TRP A 29 5.72 -5.26 -0.13
CA TRP A 29 5.45 -3.86 0.13
C TRP A 29 5.38 -3.07 -1.17
N PHE A 30 4.40 -2.18 -1.30
CA PHE A 30 4.14 -1.42 -2.52
C PHE A 30 4.24 0.09 -2.29
N TYR A 31 4.86 0.79 -3.24
CA TYR A 31 4.96 2.25 -3.22
C TYR A 31 3.65 2.90 -3.66
N ASP A 32 3.28 4.00 -3.00
CA ASP A 32 2.16 4.87 -3.37
C ASP A 32 2.70 6.22 -3.85
N SER A 33 3.17 6.26 -5.10
CA SER A 33 3.71 7.49 -5.71
C SER A 33 2.96 7.78 -7.00
N GLN A 34 1.95 8.64 -6.90
CA GLN A 34 1.16 9.10 -8.02
C GLN A 34 2.04 9.73 -9.10
N MET A 35 1.66 9.63 -10.35
CA MET A 35 2.40 10.10 -11.51
C MET A 35 3.73 9.35 -11.78
N CYS A 36 4.21 8.51 -10.86
CA CYS A 36 5.41 7.69 -11.02
C CYS A 36 5.07 6.23 -11.33
N TYR A 37 4.06 5.69 -10.66
CA TYR A 37 3.68 4.27 -10.72
C TYR A 37 2.18 4.11 -10.91
N SER A 38 1.73 2.88 -11.14
CA SER A 38 0.30 2.53 -11.14
C SER A 38 -0.31 2.69 -9.73
N ASP A 39 -1.63 2.63 -9.64
CA ASP A 39 -2.32 2.72 -8.35
C ASP A 39 -1.91 1.58 -7.42
N VAL A 40 -1.54 1.95 -6.19
CA VAL A 40 -1.03 1.02 -5.18
C VAL A 40 -2.08 -0.01 -4.78
N TYR A 41 -3.34 0.41 -4.63
CA TYR A 41 -4.41 -0.49 -4.18
C TYR A 41 -4.83 -1.48 -5.26
N ALA A 42 -4.81 -1.07 -6.53
CA ALA A 42 -5.01 -1.99 -7.65
C ALA A 42 -3.90 -3.05 -7.72
N SER A 43 -2.64 -2.64 -7.54
CA SER A 43 -1.49 -3.56 -7.49
C SER A 43 -1.58 -4.53 -6.31
N MET A 44 -2.00 -4.05 -5.14
CA MET A 44 -2.22 -4.87 -3.95
C MET A 44 -3.38 -5.86 -4.12
N ALA A 45 -4.49 -5.44 -4.73
CA ALA A 45 -5.65 -6.31 -4.97
C ALA A 45 -5.29 -7.49 -5.88
N LEU A 46 -4.57 -7.22 -6.98
CA LEU A 46 -4.08 -8.28 -7.86
C LEU A 46 -3.11 -9.22 -7.15
N THR A 47 -2.23 -8.69 -6.32
CA THR A 47 -1.30 -9.49 -5.51
C THR A 47 -2.07 -10.34 -4.48
N ALA A 48 -3.08 -9.80 -3.84
CA ALA A 48 -3.93 -10.50 -2.90
C ALA A 48 -4.60 -11.73 -3.53
N GLU A 49 -5.11 -11.59 -4.74
CA GLU A 49 -5.78 -12.64 -5.51
C GLU A 49 -4.80 -13.76 -5.94
N HIS A 50 -3.54 -13.40 -6.25
CA HIS A 50 -2.56 -14.34 -6.81
C HIS A 50 -1.61 -14.94 -5.77
N THR A 51 -1.71 -14.55 -4.49
CA THR A 51 -0.87 -15.06 -3.40
C THR A 51 -1.72 -15.68 -2.29
N ARG A 52 -1.14 -16.57 -1.48
CA ARG A 52 -1.86 -17.32 -0.43
C ARG A 52 -1.43 -16.97 0.99
N HIS A 53 -0.16 -16.70 1.20
CA HIS A 53 0.42 -16.53 2.54
C HIS A 53 1.12 -15.19 2.72
N LEU A 54 1.49 -14.55 1.62
CA LEU A 54 2.23 -13.29 1.62
C LEU A 54 1.40 -12.19 2.29
N LYS A 55 1.96 -11.53 3.29
CA LYS A 55 1.40 -10.31 3.85
C LYS A 55 1.68 -9.16 2.87
N ILE A 56 0.69 -8.34 2.61
CA ILE A 56 0.72 -7.34 1.55
C ILE A 56 0.46 -5.97 2.16
N GLY A 57 1.33 -5.03 1.89
CA GLY A 57 1.19 -3.70 2.49
C GLY A 57 1.69 -2.56 1.63
N THR A 58 1.33 -1.36 2.05
CA THR A 58 1.86 -0.12 1.48
C THR A 58 3.12 0.32 2.23
N LEU A 59 4.14 0.76 1.51
CA LEU A 59 5.36 1.33 2.08
C LEU A 59 5.78 2.56 1.27
N VAL A 60 5.05 3.62 1.47
CA VAL A 60 3.93 3.86 2.37
C VAL A 60 2.75 4.45 1.60
N SER A 61 1.51 4.29 2.08
CA SER A 61 0.37 5.03 1.53
C SER A 61 0.45 6.51 1.93
N ILE A 62 0.26 7.40 0.96
CA ILE A 62 0.29 8.85 1.18
C ILE A 62 -1.10 9.32 1.58
N LEU A 63 -1.34 9.49 2.87
CA LEU A 63 -2.67 9.82 3.39
C LEU A 63 -3.24 11.14 2.86
N GLY A 64 -2.38 12.08 2.49
CA GLY A 64 -2.84 13.37 1.95
C GLY A 64 -3.30 13.36 0.49
N ASN A 65 -3.19 12.25 -0.21
CA ASN A 65 -3.59 12.16 -1.61
C ASN A 65 -5.01 11.60 -1.80
N ARG A 66 -5.60 11.09 -0.73
CA ARG A 66 -6.99 10.60 -0.69
C ARG A 66 -7.61 11.03 0.65
N ILE A 67 -8.90 11.30 0.66
CA ILE A 67 -9.59 11.52 1.95
C ILE A 67 -9.62 10.20 2.74
N ALA A 68 -9.56 10.29 4.05
CA ALA A 68 -9.39 9.14 4.94
C ALA A 68 -10.41 8.01 4.71
N PRO A 69 -11.72 8.26 4.53
CA PRO A 69 -12.70 7.21 4.23
C PRO A 69 -12.41 6.43 2.94
N VAL A 70 -11.86 7.09 1.92
CA VAL A 70 -11.49 6.42 0.65
C VAL A 70 -10.33 5.46 0.86
N THR A 71 -9.33 5.86 1.63
CA THR A 71 -8.20 4.98 2.01
C THR A 71 -8.69 3.78 2.83
N ALA A 72 -9.52 4.02 3.84
CA ALA A 72 -10.11 2.96 4.66
C ALA A 72 -10.91 1.95 3.81
N HIS A 73 -11.76 2.45 2.92
CA HIS A 73 -12.55 1.62 2.01
C HIS A 73 -11.69 0.76 1.09
N SER A 74 -10.64 1.33 0.50
CA SER A 74 -9.72 0.59 -0.37
C SER A 74 -9.03 -0.55 0.38
N ILE A 75 -8.51 -0.29 1.57
CA ILE A 75 -7.84 -1.30 2.40
C ILE A 75 -8.81 -2.38 2.87
N ALA A 76 -10.01 -2.02 3.30
CA ALA A 76 -11.04 -2.97 3.69
C ALA A 76 -11.40 -3.91 2.52
N THR A 77 -11.58 -3.37 1.32
CA THR A 77 -11.86 -4.15 0.11
C THR A 77 -10.75 -5.15 -0.21
N ILE A 78 -9.48 -4.72 -0.10
CA ILE A 78 -8.35 -5.64 -0.33
C ILE A 78 -8.28 -6.71 0.77
N ASN A 79 -8.64 -6.34 2.01
CA ASN A 79 -8.67 -7.32 3.11
C ASN A 79 -9.77 -8.38 2.94
N GLU A 80 -10.83 -8.11 2.19
CA GLU A 80 -11.80 -9.15 1.81
C GLU A 80 -11.19 -10.21 0.88
N LEU A 81 -10.26 -9.82 0.00
CA LEU A 81 -9.50 -10.75 -0.86
C LEU A 81 -8.44 -11.53 -0.07
N ALA A 82 -7.83 -10.90 0.91
CA ALA A 82 -6.70 -11.44 1.67
C ALA A 82 -6.89 -11.23 3.19
N PRO A 83 -7.88 -11.88 3.82
CA PRO A 83 -8.19 -11.66 5.25
C PRO A 83 -6.97 -11.85 6.15
N GLY A 84 -6.66 -10.82 6.97
CA GLY A 84 -5.56 -10.86 7.93
C GLY A 84 -4.15 -10.77 7.32
N ARG A 85 -4.04 -10.56 6.00
CA ARG A 85 -2.75 -10.41 5.30
C ARG A 85 -2.45 -8.98 4.87
N VAL A 86 -3.35 -8.03 5.09
CA VAL A 86 -3.22 -6.65 4.60
C VAL A 86 -2.69 -5.72 5.68
N ILE A 87 -1.71 -4.91 5.31
CA ILE A 87 -1.06 -3.95 6.21
C ILE A 87 -1.09 -2.56 5.56
N LEU A 88 -1.61 -1.58 6.27
CA LEU A 88 -1.57 -0.19 5.84
C LEU A 88 -0.39 0.54 6.50
N GLY A 89 0.73 0.63 5.79
CA GLY A 89 1.82 1.53 6.16
C GLY A 89 1.54 2.95 5.64
N VAL A 90 1.71 3.97 6.47
CA VAL A 90 1.33 5.35 6.16
C VAL A 90 2.49 6.33 6.26
N GLY A 91 2.45 7.37 5.45
CA GLY A 91 3.47 8.41 5.46
C GLY A 91 2.96 9.77 4.97
N THR A 92 3.79 10.80 5.16
CA THR A 92 3.47 12.18 4.79
C THR A 92 3.60 12.46 3.30
N GLY A 93 4.30 11.60 2.54
CA GLY A 93 4.35 11.65 1.08
C GLY A 93 5.39 12.60 0.51
N PHE A 94 6.67 12.37 0.79
CA PHE A 94 7.73 13.22 0.25
C PHE A 94 7.83 13.12 -1.29
N THR A 95 8.21 11.98 -1.83
CA THR A 95 8.46 11.81 -3.28
C THR A 95 7.19 12.00 -4.11
N GLY A 96 6.13 11.24 -3.82
CA GLY A 96 4.91 11.28 -4.61
C GLY A 96 4.22 12.64 -4.60
N ARG A 97 4.28 13.38 -3.49
CA ARG A 97 3.73 14.74 -3.43
C ARG A 97 4.60 15.76 -4.16
N ASN A 98 5.92 15.65 -4.03
CA ASN A 98 6.83 16.54 -4.75
C ASN A 98 6.68 16.45 -6.27
N VAL A 99 6.48 15.27 -6.83
CA VAL A 99 6.22 15.08 -8.26
C VAL A 99 4.94 15.79 -8.70
N MET A 100 3.94 15.89 -7.84
CA MET A 100 2.70 16.63 -8.08
C MET A 100 2.80 18.14 -7.74
N GLY A 101 3.99 18.65 -7.36
CA GLY A 101 4.17 20.04 -6.93
C GLY A 101 3.55 20.37 -5.56
N MET A 102 3.34 19.37 -4.71
CA MET A 102 2.69 19.51 -3.40
C MET A 102 3.68 19.23 -2.27
N PRO A 103 3.63 19.96 -1.14
CA PRO A 103 4.44 19.63 0.01
C PRO A 103 3.94 18.36 0.71
N PRO A 104 4.79 17.65 1.48
CA PRO A 104 4.33 16.61 2.39
C PRO A 104 3.24 17.12 3.33
N ILE A 105 2.29 16.26 3.72
CA ILE A 105 1.25 16.66 4.66
C ILE A 105 1.82 16.86 6.07
N LYS A 106 1.16 17.72 6.84
CA LYS A 106 1.52 17.95 8.24
C LYS A 106 1.21 16.71 9.09
N LEU A 107 2.00 16.48 10.12
CA LEU A 107 1.80 15.36 11.05
C LEU A 107 0.43 15.36 11.73
N ASN A 108 -0.12 16.53 12.03
CA ASN A 108 -1.47 16.62 12.59
C ASN A 108 -2.53 16.10 11.61
N THR A 109 -2.45 16.49 10.34
CA THR A 109 -3.35 15.97 9.29
C THR A 109 -3.21 14.45 9.15
N MET A 110 -1.98 13.94 9.18
CA MET A 110 -1.77 12.48 9.14
C MET A 110 -2.39 11.79 10.35
N ARG A 111 -2.28 12.38 11.54
CA ARG A 111 -2.86 11.85 12.78
C ARG A 111 -4.40 11.80 12.72
N GLU A 112 -5.03 12.86 12.20
CA GLU A 112 -6.48 12.93 11.97
C GLU A 112 -6.94 11.84 11.00
N HIS A 113 -6.24 11.65 9.87
CA HIS A 113 -6.55 10.59 8.91
C HIS A 113 -6.44 9.19 9.54
N ILE A 114 -5.40 8.94 10.33
CA ILE A 114 -5.22 7.66 11.04
C ILE A 114 -6.39 7.40 12.00
N ALA A 115 -6.84 8.43 12.73
CA ALA A 115 -7.98 8.29 13.63
C ALA A 115 -9.23 7.83 12.86
N VAL A 116 -9.57 8.51 11.77
CA VAL A 116 -10.75 8.16 10.93
C VAL A 116 -10.63 6.75 10.32
N ILE A 117 -9.42 6.32 9.93
CA ILE A 117 -9.22 5.00 9.32
C ILE A 117 -9.39 3.87 10.35
N ARG A 118 -9.12 4.16 11.64
CA ARG A 118 -9.21 3.16 12.72
C ARG A 118 -10.60 2.98 13.30
N ASP A 119 -11.49 3.96 13.14
CA ASP A 119 -12.88 3.94 13.60
C ASP A 119 -13.79 3.14 12.65
#